data_b69fe08d12d8b99c19e4df1ab9830df4
#
_entry.id   b69fe08d12d8b99c19e4df1ab9830df4
#
_cell.length_a   1.000
_cell.length_b   1.000
_cell.length_c   1.000
_cell.angle_alpha   90.00
_cell.angle_beta   90.00
_cell.angle_gamma   90.00
#
_symmetry.space_group_name_H-M   'P 1'
#
loop_
_entity.id
_entity.type
_entity.pdbx_description
1 polymer ?
#
loop_
_entity_poly.entity_id
_entity_poly.type
_entity_poly.pdbx_seq_one_letter_code
_entity_poly.pdbx_strand_id
1 'polypeptide(L)'
;MAVFVPGTAVGDRCVVRVVKVLKKYAFGRLEELLTPSPDRTTPDCSIAGPCGGCVYRHITYEAELKIKTQRVRDALERIGGFENIPMEPILGAPSRTRYRNKCQLPIGLSKNGEMQMGFYAVNSHRIIDTHTCLLQPEVFDRAAEAFRAWQKLSGESIYDEAAHSGVLRHLYMRCGEKSGEVLVCIVANGAKLHGEDLLVKMLREAVPEITGIVVNINRERTNVVLGRELRTLWGKPTIRDTLCRLEFEISPHAFYQVNRTQAEALYNKAAEYAGLTGAETLLDLYCGTGTIGLSMASRAKKLIGAEIIPSAVENARKNAAHNHVTNAEFLCGDAKDAARILYERGERPDIIVIDPPRKGCDAAVITTIAAMRPTRVVYVSCDPATLARDLKQFTAENYNIEAVTPVDMFPGTAHVETVVLLSHKKPDGHGEGLVINESNLEDTDKSRMKKA
;
A
#
# COMPACT_ATOMS: atom_id res chain seq x y z
N MET A 1 22.12 -5.67 23.61
CA MET A 1 22.12 -4.98 22.30
C MET A 1 21.45 -5.90 21.29
N ALA A 2 20.48 -5.40 20.51
CA ALA A 2 19.84 -6.20 19.46
C ALA A 2 20.79 -6.43 18.28
N VAL A 3 20.73 -7.63 17.67
CA VAL A 3 21.49 -7.97 16.46
C VAL A 3 20.48 -8.42 15.38
N PHE A 4 20.48 -7.73 14.25
CA PHE A 4 19.63 -8.08 13.11
C PHE A 4 20.34 -9.08 12.20
N VAL A 5 19.76 -10.27 12.06
CA VAL A 5 20.35 -11.38 11.31
C VAL A 5 19.34 -11.90 10.29
N PRO A 6 19.54 -11.65 9.00
CA PRO A 6 18.66 -12.18 7.96
C PRO A 6 18.63 -13.71 7.94
N GLY A 7 17.46 -14.30 7.63
CA GLY A 7 17.31 -15.74 7.48
C GLY A 7 17.21 -16.51 8.80
N THR A 8 17.10 -15.82 9.94
CA THR A 8 16.81 -16.47 11.24
C THR A 8 15.31 -16.56 11.49
N ALA A 9 14.90 -17.53 12.29
CA ALA A 9 13.54 -17.74 12.78
C ALA A 9 13.48 -17.60 14.31
N VAL A 10 12.31 -17.27 14.83
CA VAL A 10 12.08 -17.24 16.29
C VAL A 10 12.31 -18.63 16.86
N GLY A 11 13.16 -18.76 17.89
CA GLY A 11 13.53 -20.02 18.50
C GLY A 11 14.79 -20.69 17.93
N ASP A 12 15.42 -20.13 16.89
CA ASP A 12 16.73 -20.62 16.43
C ASP A 12 17.81 -20.41 17.49
N ARG A 13 18.69 -21.41 17.63
CA ARG A 13 20.00 -21.23 18.23
C ARG A 13 21.05 -21.28 17.12
N CYS A 14 21.86 -20.23 17.01
CA CYS A 14 22.77 -20.09 15.88
C CYS A 14 24.06 -19.36 16.26
N VAL A 15 25.08 -19.59 15.46
CA VAL A 15 26.33 -18.81 15.46
C VAL A 15 26.17 -17.68 14.48
N VAL A 16 26.44 -16.45 14.92
CA VAL A 16 26.29 -15.23 14.13
C VAL A 16 27.60 -14.48 14.09
N ARG A 17 28.07 -14.14 12.89
CA ARG A 17 29.18 -13.21 12.70
C ARG A 17 28.63 -11.79 12.68
N VAL A 18 29.02 -10.96 13.63
CA VAL A 18 28.68 -9.54 13.64
C VAL A 18 29.46 -8.83 12.54
N VAL A 19 28.74 -8.20 11.59
CA VAL A 19 29.35 -7.55 10.42
C VAL A 19 29.37 -6.01 10.54
N LYS A 20 28.49 -5.43 11.37
CA LYS A 20 28.44 -4.00 11.61
C LYS A 20 27.80 -3.70 12.96
N VAL A 21 28.49 -2.87 13.75
CA VAL A 21 27.99 -2.40 15.06
C VAL A 21 27.62 -0.93 14.96
N LEU A 22 26.44 -0.58 15.45
CA LEU A 22 25.96 0.78 15.60
C LEU A 22 25.70 1.08 17.08
N LYS A 23 25.46 2.33 17.43
CA LYS A 23 25.31 2.78 18.83
C LYS A 23 24.26 2.00 19.64
N LYS A 24 23.14 1.57 19.01
CA LYS A 24 22.03 0.92 19.68
C LYS A 24 21.77 -0.53 19.25
N TYR A 25 22.30 -0.96 18.12
CA TYR A 25 22.10 -2.29 17.54
C TYR A 25 23.24 -2.71 16.63
N ALA A 26 23.25 -3.96 16.19
CA ALA A 26 24.24 -4.49 15.26
C ALA A 26 23.56 -5.27 14.13
N PHE A 27 24.31 -5.49 13.05
CA PHE A 27 23.93 -6.42 11.99
C PHE A 27 24.84 -7.64 12.05
N GLY A 28 24.25 -8.79 11.85
CA GLY A 28 24.95 -10.07 11.82
C GLY A 28 24.64 -10.86 10.55
N ARG A 29 25.53 -11.80 10.27
CA ARG A 29 25.34 -12.84 9.25
C ARG A 29 25.23 -14.18 9.97
N LEU A 30 24.24 -14.98 9.57
CA LEU A 30 24.09 -16.34 10.03
C LEU A 30 25.27 -17.18 9.49
N GLU A 31 26.07 -17.79 10.38
CA GLU A 31 27.21 -18.67 10.04
C GLU A 31 26.81 -20.14 10.17
N GLU A 32 26.15 -20.47 11.27
CA GLU A 32 25.77 -21.86 11.58
C GLU A 32 24.45 -21.90 12.35
N LEU A 33 23.61 -22.85 12.00
CA LEU A 33 22.35 -23.13 12.70
C LEU A 33 22.53 -24.32 13.62
N LEU A 34 22.71 -24.06 14.92
CA LEU A 34 22.98 -25.09 15.94
C LEU A 34 21.72 -25.89 16.27
N THR A 35 20.61 -25.22 16.45
CA THR A 35 19.30 -25.84 16.70
C THR A 35 18.25 -25.06 15.90
N PRO A 36 17.64 -25.67 14.89
CA PRO A 36 16.58 -25.00 14.11
C PRO A 36 15.32 -24.85 14.92
N SER A 37 14.62 -23.74 14.71
CA SER A 37 13.26 -23.52 15.18
C SER A 37 12.31 -24.58 14.60
N PRO A 38 11.31 -25.05 15.36
CA PRO A 38 10.25 -25.92 14.83
C PRO A 38 9.41 -25.26 13.76
N ASP A 39 9.40 -23.92 13.72
CA ASP A 39 8.67 -23.14 12.70
C ASP A 39 9.39 -23.03 11.36
N ARG A 40 10.61 -23.57 11.23
CA ARG A 40 11.34 -23.56 9.95
C ARG A 40 10.71 -24.48 8.91
N THR A 41 10.78 -24.04 7.67
CA THR A 41 10.44 -24.85 6.49
C THR A 41 11.47 -24.63 5.40
N THR A 42 11.57 -25.59 4.47
CA THR A 42 12.42 -25.41 3.28
C THR A 42 11.80 -24.33 2.38
N PRO A 43 12.55 -23.28 1.99
CA PRO A 43 12.06 -22.31 1.04
C PRO A 43 11.68 -22.97 -0.29
N ASP A 44 10.49 -22.68 -0.79
CA ASP A 44 9.94 -23.18 -2.05
C ASP A 44 10.38 -22.36 -3.28
N CYS A 45 11.17 -21.29 -3.07
CA CYS A 45 11.68 -20.40 -4.11
C CYS A 45 13.20 -20.58 -4.24
N SER A 46 13.69 -20.93 -5.44
CA SER A 46 15.11 -21.17 -5.73
C SER A 46 16.02 -19.95 -5.52
N ILE A 47 15.45 -18.74 -5.61
CA ILE A 47 16.17 -17.47 -5.40
C ILE A 47 15.84 -16.83 -4.04
N ALA A 48 15.23 -17.58 -3.11
CA ALA A 48 15.03 -17.13 -1.74
C ALA A 48 16.40 -16.81 -1.10
N GLY A 49 16.49 -15.68 -0.43
CA GLY A 49 17.74 -15.18 0.14
C GLY A 49 18.46 -14.16 -0.75
N PRO A 50 18.92 -14.48 -1.97
CA PRO A 50 19.48 -13.48 -2.89
C PRO A 50 18.47 -12.41 -3.32
N CYS A 51 17.23 -12.79 -3.59
CA CYS A 51 16.15 -11.88 -3.98
C CYS A 51 15.65 -11.06 -2.78
N GLY A 52 15.50 -9.74 -2.98
CA GLY A 52 14.99 -8.81 -1.95
C GLY A 52 13.46 -8.82 -1.75
N GLY A 53 12.73 -9.68 -2.48
CA GLY A 53 11.25 -9.63 -2.50
C GLY A 53 10.59 -10.30 -1.29
N CYS A 54 11.12 -11.41 -0.81
CA CYS A 54 10.56 -12.20 0.30
C CYS A 54 11.55 -12.35 1.44
N VAL A 55 11.04 -12.29 2.69
CA VAL A 55 11.87 -12.45 3.90
C VAL A 55 11.46 -13.62 4.79
N TYR A 56 10.26 -14.20 4.59
CA TYR A 56 9.67 -15.22 5.46
C TYR A 56 9.41 -16.57 4.77
N ARG A 57 10.02 -16.85 3.62
CA ARG A 57 9.80 -18.14 2.93
C ARG A 57 10.46 -19.34 3.61
N HIS A 58 11.29 -19.10 4.61
CA HIS A 58 11.98 -20.12 5.41
C HIS A 58 11.26 -20.49 6.71
N ILE A 59 10.04 -19.96 6.92
CA ILE A 59 9.20 -20.27 8.09
C ILE A 59 7.78 -20.64 7.68
N THR A 60 7.07 -21.30 8.57
CA THR A 60 5.64 -21.63 8.39
C THR A 60 4.80 -20.36 8.33
N TYR A 61 3.61 -20.46 7.75
CA TYR A 61 2.74 -19.30 7.61
C TYR A 61 2.19 -18.83 8.96
N GLU A 62 1.91 -19.77 9.84
CA GLU A 62 1.47 -19.51 11.21
C GLU A 62 2.51 -18.70 12.00
N ALA A 63 3.79 -19.03 11.83
CA ALA A 63 4.89 -18.26 12.43
C ALA A 63 5.00 -16.86 11.83
N GLU A 64 4.85 -16.72 10.51
CA GLU A 64 4.82 -15.42 9.84
C GLU A 64 3.69 -14.54 10.39
N LEU A 65 2.47 -15.08 10.54
CA LEU A 65 1.32 -14.35 11.09
C LEU A 65 1.55 -13.91 12.54
N LYS A 66 2.14 -14.77 13.37
CA LYS A 66 2.53 -14.42 14.75
C LYS A 66 3.53 -13.27 14.78
N ILE A 67 4.57 -13.31 13.93
CA ILE A 67 5.59 -12.25 13.84
C ILE A 67 4.94 -10.92 13.41
N LYS A 68 4.05 -10.93 12.43
CA LYS A 68 3.34 -9.73 11.96
C LYS A 68 2.43 -9.14 13.03
N THR A 69 1.67 -9.98 13.72
CA THR A 69 0.83 -9.56 14.86
C THR A 69 1.68 -8.95 15.97
N GLN A 70 2.79 -9.61 16.35
CA GLN A 70 3.69 -9.11 17.39
C GLN A 70 4.33 -7.78 16.99
N ARG A 71 4.67 -7.61 15.72
CA ARG A 71 5.21 -6.33 15.21
C ARG A 71 4.24 -5.17 15.39
N VAL A 72 2.94 -5.38 15.12
CA VAL A 72 1.91 -4.35 15.36
C VAL A 72 1.81 -4.07 16.85
N ARG A 73 1.71 -5.10 17.69
CA ARG A 73 1.65 -4.98 19.15
C ARG A 73 2.86 -4.21 19.70
N ASP A 74 4.07 -4.61 19.33
CA ASP A 74 5.31 -3.96 19.78
C ASP A 74 5.35 -2.46 19.42
N ALA A 75 4.86 -2.09 18.25
CA ALA A 75 4.80 -0.70 17.84
C ALA A 75 3.81 0.10 18.70
N LEU A 76 2.63 -0.44 18.93
CA LEU A 76 1.60 0.20 19.73
C LEU A 76 2.03 0.34 21.20
N GLU A 77 2.65 -0.69 21.79
CA GLU A 77 3.15 -0.66 23.16
C GLU A 77 4.36 0.26 23.32
N ARG A 78 5.40 0.09 22.48
CA ARG A 78 6.69 0.77 22.70
C ARG A 78 6.75 2.19 22.15
N ILE A 79 6.05 2.48 21.04
CA ILE A 79 6.02 3.80 20.40
C ILE A 79 4.79 4.56 20.87
N GLY A 80 3.61 3.92 20.83
CA GLY A 80 2.34 4.50 21.27
C GLY A 80 2.25 4.67 22.78
N GLY A 81 2.86 3.76 23.55
CA GLY A 81 2.75 3.70 25.00
C GLY A 81 1.41 3.15 25.46
N PHE A 82 0.73 2.35 24.60
CA PHE A 82 -0.57 1.79 24.92
C PHE A 82 -0.45 0.50 25.72
N GLU A 83 -1.34 0.31 26.69
CA GLU A 83 -1.53 -0.92 27.44
C GLU A 83 -2.91 -1.52 27.11
N ASN A 84 -3.03 -2.85 27.26
CA ASN A 84 -4.31 -3.57 27.06
C ASN A 84 -4.98 -3.30 25.70
N ILE A 85 -4.18 -3.28 24.62
CA ILE A 85 -4.65 -2.98 23.28
C ILE A 85 -5.70 -4.02 22.84
N PRO A 86 -6.88 -3.60 22.35
CA PRO A 86 -7.93 -4.51 21.88
C PRO A 86 -7.57 -5.10 20.50
N MET A 87 -6.58 -5.99 20.48
CA MET A 87 -6.09 -6.65 19.28
C MET A 87 -7.01 -7.80 18.88
N GLU A 88 -7.54 -7.75 17.67
CA GLU A 88 -8.21 -8.89 17.04
C GLU A 88 -7.21 -9.85 16.37
N PRO A 89 -7.62 -11.09 16.05
CA PRO A 89 -6.81 -12.00 15.27
C PRO A 89 -6.43 -11.41 13.92
N ILE A 90 -5.19 -11.66 13.48
CA ILE A 90 -4.73 -11.21 12.16
C ILE A 90 -5.54 -11.89 11.04
N LEU A 91 -5.96 -11.10 10.05
CA LEU A 91 -6.57 -11.62 8.84
C LEU A 91 -5.48 -12.16 7.91
N GLY A 92 -5.26 -13.48 7.95
CA GLY A 92 -4.32 -14.17 7.08
C GLY A 92 -4.82 -14.26 5.63
N ALA A 93 -3.89 -14.36 4.68
CA ALA A 93 -4.23 -14.56 3.28
C ALA A 93 -4.57 -16.03 2.98
N PRO A 94 -5.54 -16.31 2.11
CA PRO A 94 -5.90 -17.68 1.75
C PRO A 94 -4.79 -18.36 0.92
N SER A 95 -3.91 -17.59 0.29
CA SER A 95 -2.76 -18.10 -0.45
C SER A 95 -1.52 -17.26 -0.20
N ARG A 96 -0.36 -17.93 -0.04
CA ARG A 96 0.97 -17.30 0.06
C ARG A 96 1.63 -17.10 -1.30
N THR A 97 1.00 -17.58 -2.38
CA THR A 97 1.55 -17.58 -3.73
C THR A 97 0.54 -17.04 -4.73
N ARG A 98 1.03 -16.59 -5.88
CA ARG A 98 0.23 -16.17 -7.04
C ARG A 98 -0.77 -15.03 -6.77
N TYR A 99 -0.57 -14.26 -5.69
CA TYR A 99 -1.51 -13.23 -5.26
C TYR A 99 -1.23 -11.83 -5.85
N ARG A 100 -0.01 -11.59 -6.40
CA ARG A 100 0.35 -10.25 -6.90
C ARG A 100 -0.15 -10.03 -8.32
N ASN A 101 -1.09 -9.13 -8.48
CA ASN A 101 -1.64 -8.74 -9.78
C ASN A 101 -0.78 -7.72 -10.56
N LYS A 102 0.41 -7.39 -10.07
CA LYS A 102 1.35 -6.45 -10.69
C LYS A 102 2.79 -6.90 -10.49
N CYS A 103 3.59 -6.82 -11.54
CA CYS A 103 5.03 -6.94 -11.45
C CYS A 103 5.79 -5.82 -12.14
N GLN A 104 7.03 -5.63 -11.72
CA GLN A 104 7.99 -4.69 -12.30
C GLN A 104 9.33 -5.40 -12.30
N LEU A 105 9.74 -5.86 -13.48
CA LEU A 105 11.00 -6.59 -13.66
C LEU A 105 12.04 -5.64 -14.22
N PRO A 106 13.05 -5.20 -13.46
CA PRO A 106 14.20 -4.49 -14.00
C PRO A 106 14.94 -5.34 -15.03
N ILE A 107 15.42 -4.71 -16.07
CA ILE A 107 16.21 -5.29 -17.14
C ILE A 107 17.61 -4.71 -17.06
N GLY A 108 18.61 -5.55 -17.21
CA GLY A 108 20.03 -5.16 -17.19
C GLY A 108 20.89 -6.16 -17.93
N LEU A 109 22.21 -5.90 -17.96
CA LEU A 109 23.20 -6.79 -18.55
C LEU A 109 23.95 -7.57 -17.48
N SER A 110 24.17 -8.84 -17.74
CA SER A 110 25.13 -9.67 -17.01
C SER A 110 26.56 -9.22 -17.33
N LYS A 111 27.52 -9.72 -16.56
CA LYS A 111 28.95 -9.50 -16.86
C LYS A 111 29.38 -10.01 -18.25
N ASN A 112 28.63 -10.94 -18.80
CA ASN A 112 28.89 -11.53 -20.11
C ASN A 112 28.14 -10.80 -21.27
N GLY A 113 27.43 -9.69 -20.93
CA GLY A 113 26.64 -8.95 -21.92
C GLY A 113 25.28 -9.55 -22.26
N GLU A 114 24.83 -10.58 -21.57
CA GLU A 114 23.50 -11.17 -21.75
C GLU A 114 22.44 -10.44 -20.95
N MET A 115 21.22 -10.40 -21.46
CA MET A 115 20.09 -9.81 -20.74
C MET A 115 19.78 -10.56 -19.44
N GLN A 116 19.69 -9.81 -18.37
CA GLN A 116 19.12 -10.24 -17.09
C GLN A 116 17.81 -9.50 -16.87
N MET A 117 16.80 -10.21 -16.37
CA MET A 117 15.51 -9.64 -16.00
C MET A 117 14.95 -10.39 -14.80
N GLY A 118 14.59 -9.67 -13.72
CA GLY A 118 14.15 -10.31 -12.49
C GLY A 118 13.89 -9.31 -11.37
N PHE A 119 14.52 -9.50 -10.22
CA PHE A 119 14.34 -8.64 -9.05
C PHE A 119 15.67 -8.13 -8.52
N TYR A 120 15.66 -6.99 -7.86
CA TYR A 120 16.84 -6.49 -7.18
C TYR A 120 17.20 -7.35 -5.95
N ALA A 121 18.50 -7.57 -5.76
CA ALA A 121 19.02 -8.09 -4.51
C ALA A 121 18.79 -7.10 -3.38
N VAL A 122 18.72 -7.60 -2.15
CA VAL A 122 18.52 -6.79 -0.95
C VAL A 122 19.52 -5.62 -0.89
N ASN A 123 19.01 -4.40 -0.74
CA ASN A 123 19.79 -3.15 -0.65
C ASN A 123 20.78 -2.96 -1.80
N SER A 124 20.42 -3.35 -3.02
CA SER A 124 21.29 -3.30 -4.20
C SER A 124 20.47 -3.11 -5.47
N HIS A 125 21.08 -2.53 -6.51
CA HIS A 125 20.56 -2.51 -7.89
C HIS A 125 20.99 -3.73 -8.69
N ARG A 126 21.68 -4.69 -8.08
CA ARG A 126 22.06 -5.94 -8.76
C ARG A 126 20.82 -6.78 -9.03
N ILE A 127 20.59 -7.10 -10.29
CA ILE A 127 19.46 -7.93 -10.72
C ILE A 127 19.75 -9.38 -10.38
N ILE A 128 18.81 -10.05 -9.74
CA ILE A 128 18.74 -11.49 -9.61
C ILE A 128 17.87 -11.97 -10.75
N ASP A 129 18.52 -12.52 -11.77
CA ASP A 129 17.82 -13.04 -12.95
C ASP A 129 16.88 -14.18 -12.54
N THR A 130 15.65 -14.16 -13.05
CA THR A 130 14.66 -15.17 -12.72
C THR A 130 13.66 -15.38 -13.85
N HIS A 131 13.25 -16.63 -14.04
CA HIS A 131 12.25 -17.03 -15.03
C HIS A 131 10.87 -17.21 -14.41
N THR A 132 10.78 -17.29 -13.09
CA THR A 132 9.52 -17.45 -12.38
C THR A 132 9.55 -16.75 -11.01
N CYS A 133 8.38 -16.28 -10.57
CA CYS A 133 8.19 -15.76 -9.23
C CYS A 133 6.89 -16.32 -8.64
N LEU A 134 7.02 -17.03 -7.53
CA LEU A 134 5.85 -17.64 -6.87
C LEU A 134 4.81 -16.64 -6.36
N LEU A 135 5.16 -15.36 -6.22
CA LEU A 135 4.18 -14.34 -5.80
C LEU A 135 3.29 -13.88 -6.97
N GLN A 136 3.75 -14.03 -8.22
CA GLN A 136 3.11 -13.49 -9.41
C GLN A 136 2.34 -14.58 -10.16
N PRO A 137 1.25 -14.24 -10.88
CA PRO A 137 0.54 -15.18 -11.73
C PRO A 137 1.45 -15.76 -12.80
N GLU A 138 1.23 -17.02 -13.17
CA GLU A 138 2.03 -17.71 -14.22
C GLU A 138 1.96 -17.05 -15.59
N VAL A 139 0.91 -16.31 -15.85
CA VAL A 139 0.74 -15.51 -17.06
C VAL A 139 1.87 -14.48 -17.22
N PHE A 140 2.40 -13.95 -16.11
CA PHE A 140 3.55 -13.04 -16.16
C PHE A 140 4.86 -13.77 -16.50
N ASP A 141 5.03 -14.99 -16.01
CA ASP A 141 6.19 -15.81 -16.34
C ASP A 141 6.20 -16.10 -17.87
N ARG A 142 5.05 -16.49 -18.46
CA ARG A 142 4.90 -16.71 -19.92
C ARG A 142 5.19 -15.44 -20.73
N ALA A 143 4.66 -14.30 -20.32
CA ALA A 143 4.90 -13.01 -20.97
C ALA A 143 6.38 -12.60 -20.90
N ALA A 144 7.02 -12.80 -19.76
CA ALA A 144 8.43 -12.52 -19.57
C ALA A 144 9.34 -13.38 -20.47
N GLU A 145 9.02 -14.66 -20.64
CA GLU A 145 9.78 -15.54 -21.54
C GLU A 145 9.58 -15.14 -23.01
N ALA A 146 8.37 -14.81 -23.44
CA ALA A 146 8.12 -14.31 -24.79
C ALA A 146 8.88 -12.99 -25.05
N PHE A 147 8.93 -12.10 -24.05
CA PHE A 147 9.69 -10.86 -24.13
C PHE A 147 11.21 -11.11 -24.23
N ARG A 148 11.76 -12.06 -23.47
CA ARG A 148 13.18 -12.48 -23.58
C ARG A 148 13.51 -13.00 -24.99
N ALA A 149 12.64 -13.85 -25.51
CA ALA A 149 12.82 -14.41 -26.85
C ALA A 149 12.77 -13.33 -27.94
N TRP A 150 11.84 -12.39 -27.84
CA TRP A 150 11.77 -11.23 -28.72
C TRP A 150 13.03 -10.36 -28.66
N GLN A 151 13.50 -10.02 -27.45
CA GLN A 151 14.70 -9.20 -27.28
C GLN A 151 15.92 -9.84 -27.96
N LYS A 152 16.07 -11.16 -27.80
CA LYS A 152 17.16 -11.91 -28.49
C LYS A 152 17.05 -11.87 -29.99
N LEU A 153 15.84 -11.91 -30.55
CA LEU A 153 15.61 -11.88 -32.00
C LEU A 153 15.75 -10.47 -32.60
N SER A 154 15.21 -9.46 -31.89
CA SER A 154 15.23 -8.07 -32.36
C SER A 154 16.58 -7.39 -32.15
N GLY A 155 17.40 -7.90 -31.24
CA GLY A 155 18.63 -7.25 -30.80
C GLY A 155 18.39 -5.90 -30.11
N GLU A 156 17.18 -5.66 -29.56
CA GLU A 156 16.92 -4.38 -28.89
C GLU A 156 17.87 -4.15 -27.73
N SER A 157 18.38 -2.93 -27.62
CA SER A 157 19.40 -2.56 -26.67
C SER A 157 18.86 -2.48 -25.23
N ILE A 158 19.69 -2.87 -24.28
CA ILE A 158 19.36 -2.82 -22.85
C ILE A 158 19.91 -1.52 -22.26
N TYR A 159 19.08 -0.87 -21.45
CA TYR A 159 19.45 0.40 -20.82
C TYR A 159 20.54 0.22 -19.76
N ASP A 160 21.59 1.01 -19.87
CA ASP A 160 22.66 1.17 -18.89
C ASP A 160 22.45 2.45 -18.09
N GLU A 161 22.22 2.32 -16.78
CA GLU A 161 21.99 3.46 -15.89
C GLU A 161 23.21 4.40 -15.80
N ALA A 162 24.43 3.86 -15.85
CA ALA A 162 25.66 4.62 -15.70
C ALA A 162 25.94 5.45 -16.98
N ALA A 163 25.83 4.82 -18.15
CA ALA A 163 26.04 5.46 -19.43
C ALA A 163 24.82 6.27 -19.91
N HIS A 164 23.63 6.07 -19.32
CA HIS A 164 22.36 6.62 -19.77
C HIS A 164 22.08 6.33 -21.26
N SER A 165 22.35 5.13 -21.67
CA SER A 165 22.23 4.67 -23.06
C SER A 165 21.51 3.34 -23.14
N GLY A 166 21.02 2.97 -24.33
CA GLY A 166 20.18 1.80 -24.52
C GLY A 166 18.69 2.10 -24.28
N VAL A 167 17.84 1.11 -24.53
CA VAL A 167 16.39 1.30 -24.65
C VAL A 167 15.61 0.62 -23.54
N LEU A 168 15.77 -0.70 -23.33
CA LEU A 168 14.92 -1.48 -22.43
C LEU A 168 15.30 -1.29 -20.96
N ARG A 169 14.36 -0.75 -20.15
CA ARG A 169 14.58 -0.49 -18.71
C ARG A 169 13.87 -1.48 -17.81
N HIS A 170 12.57 -1.69 -18.01
CA HIS A 170 11.76 -2.62 -17.22
C HIS A 170 10.69 -3.28 -18.08
N LEU A 171 10.33 -4.49 -17.71
CA LEU A 171 9.07 -5.10 -18.11
C LEU A 171 8.06 -4.95 -16.95
N TYR A 172 7.01 -4.18 -17.21
CA TYR A 172 5.93 -3.95 -16.23
C TYR A 172 4.68 -4.67 -16.72
N MET A 173 4.01 -5.40 -15.82
CA MET A 173 2.80 -6.14 -16.17
C MET A 173 1.74 -5.96 -15.08
N ARG A 174 0.49 -5.98 -15.52
CA ARG A 174 -0.69 -6.04 -14.64
C ARG A 174 -1.65 -7.10 -15.14
N CYS A 175 -2.41 -7.69 -14.20
CA CYS A 175 -3.56 -8.51 -14.55
C CYS A 175 -4.76 -8.15 -13.67
N GLY A 176 -5.95 -8.27 -14.22
CA GLY A 176 -7.19 -8.31 -13.47
C GLY A 176 -7.45 -9.73 -12.99
N GLU A 177 -7.53 -9.95 -11.69
CA GLU A 177 -7.70 -11.29 -11.12
C GLU A 177 -9.10 -11.88 -11.47
N LYS A 178 -10.13 -11.03 -11.52
CA LYS A 178 -11.49 -11.44 -11.86
C LYS A 178 -11.78 -11.37 -13.36
N SER A 179 -11.24 -10.39 -14.06
CA SER A 179 -11.46 -10.24 -15.49
C SER A 179 -10.58 -11.17 -16.33
N GLY A 180 -9.41 -11.59 -15.81
CA GLY A 180 -8.41 -12.32 -16.58
C GLY A 180 -7.64 -11.45 -17.57
N GLU A 181 -7.93 -10.15 -17.67
CA GLU A 181 -7.27 -9.24 -18.59
C GLU A 181 -5.82 -8.99 -18.17
N VAL A 182 -4.91 -8.98 -19.14
CA VAL A 182 -3.46 -8.74 -18.92
C VAL A 182 -3.00 -7.55 -19.72
N LEU A 183 -2.27 -6.64 -19.07
CA LEU A 183 -1.59 -5.50 -19.67
C LEU A 183 -0.09 -5.70 -19.56
N VAL A 184 0.61 -5.64 -20.71
CA VAL A 184 2.07 -5.62 -20.78
C VAL A 184 2.53 -4.21 -21.11
N CYS A 185 3.44 -3.68 -20.31
CA CYS A 185 3.99 -2.34 -20.45
C CYS A 185 5.52 -2.42 -20.50
N ILE A 186 6.10 -2.08 -21.63
CA ILE A 186 7.54 -2.01 -21.83
C ILE A 186 8.01 -0.62 -21.42
N VAL A 187 8.82 -0.53 -20.37
CA VAL A 187 9.42 0.75 -19.96
C VAL A 187 10.73 0.95 -20.72
N ALA A 188 10.77 2.01 -21.52
CA ALA A 188 11.85 2.25 -22.46
C ALA A 188 12.40 3.69 -22.38
N ASN A 189 13.70 3.85 -22.64
CA ASN A 189 14.37 5.14 -22.81
C ASN A 189 14.14 5.78 -24.19
N GLY A 190 13.05 5.42 -24.85
CA GLY A 190 12.68 5.89 -26.18
C GLY A 190 11.26 5.52 -26.55
N ALA A 191 10.73 6.13 -27.60
CA ALA A 191 9.36 5.91 -28.02
C ALA A 191 9.20 4.72 -28.98
N LYS A 192 10.26 4.28 -29.65
CA LYS A 192 10.24 3.20 -30.66
C LYS A 192 11.10 2.05 -30.19
N LEU A 193 10.66 0.83 -30.52
CA LEU A 193 11.39 -0.41 -30.27
C LEU A 193 11.69 -1.09 -31.61
N HIS A 194 12.78 -1.85 -31.68
CA HIS A 194 13.07 -2.66 -32.84
C HIS A 194 12.11 -3.86 -32.89
N GLY A 195 11.44 -4.05 -34.04
CA GLY A 195 10.56 -5.21 -34.24
C GLY A 195 9.30 -5.20 -33.38
N GLU A 196 8.59 -4.08 -33.25
CA GLU A 196 7.36 -3.94 -32.46
C GLU A 196 6.27 -4.92 -32.90
N ASP A 197 6.08 -5.12 -34.20
CA ASP A 197 5.09 -6.08 -34.71
C ASP A 197 5.42 -7.52 -34.30
N LEU A 198 6.70 -7.88 -34.29
CA LEU A 198 7.17 -9.17 -33.80
C LEU A 198 6.91 -9.31 -32.29
N LEU A 199 7.20 -8.25 -31.49
CA LEU A 199 6.91 -8.24 -30.06
C LEU A 199 5.41 -8.49 -29.79
N VAL A 200 4.55 -7.73 -30.48
CA VAL A 200 3.09 -7.85 -30.32
C VAL A 200 2.62 -9.26 -30.68
N LYS A 201 3.14 -9.82 -31.82
CA LYS A 201 2.81 -11.18 -32.26
C LYS A 201 3.23 -12.20 -31.19
N MET A 202 4.48 -12.20 -30.77
CA MET A 202 5.03 -13.20 -29.83
C MET A 202 4.34 -13.13 -28.46
N LEU A 203 4.09 -11.94 -27.92
CA LEU A 203 3.39 -11.78 -26.67
C LEU A 203 1.95 -12.32 -26.71
N ARG A 204 1.22 -12.04 -27.79
CA ARG A 204 -0.16 -12.49 -27.96
C ARG A 204 -0.28 -14.00 -28.22
N GLU A 205 0.68 -14.59 -28.90
CA GLU A 205 0.74 -16.04 -29.11
C GLU A 205 1.05 -16.78 -27.79
N ALA A 206 1.98 -16.25 -26.97
CA ALA A 206 2.34 -16.85 -25.69
C ALA A 206 1.29 -16.63 -24.59
N VAL A 207 0.56 -15.51 -24.66
CA VAL A 207 -0.39 -15.07 -23.62
C VAL A 207 -1.66 -14.52 -24.28
N PRO A 208 -2.62 -15.37 -24.63
CA PRO A 208 -3.90 -14.96 -25.24
C PRO A 208 -4.74 -14.01 -24.35
N GLU A 209 -4.49 -14.01 -23.04
CA GLU A 209 -5.15 -13.15 -22.06
C GLU A 209 -4.72 -11.67 -22.15
N ILE A 210 -3.68 -11.35 -22.93
CA ILE A 210 -3.26 -9.95 -23.13
C ILE A 210 -4.34 -9.18 -23.87
N THR A 211 -4.81 -8.09 -23.26
CA THR A 211 -5.78 -7.14 -23.81
C THR A 211 -5.15 -5.81 -24.20
N GLY A 212 -3.91 -5.58 -23.78
CA GLY A 212 -3.16 -4.38 -24.11
C GLY A 212 -1.65 -4.56 -24.04
N ILE A 213 -0.95 -3.91 -24.99
CA ILE A 213 0.52 -3.81 -25.01
C ILE A 213 0.87 -2.34 -25.22
N VAL A 214 1.61 -1.77 -24.28
CA VAL A 214 1.99 -0.35 -24.30
C VAL A 214 3.48 -0.16 -24.10
N VAL A 215 4.03 0.92 -24.61
CA VAL A 215 5.36 1.43 -24.27
C VAL A 215 5.19 2.61 -23.33
N ASN A 216 5.83 2.54 -22.17
CA ASN A 216 5.99 3.68 -21.27
C ASN A 216 7.36 4.31 -21.53
N ILE A 217 7.34 5.60 -21.88
CA ILE A 217 8.54 6.34 -22.26
C ILE A 217 9.11 7.01 -21.02
N ASN A 218 10.25 6.50 -20.55
CA ASN A 218 10.99 7.07 -19.42
C ASN A 218 12.43 7.39 -19.82
N ARG A 219 12.68 8.67 -20.17
CA ARG A 219 13.99 9.17 -20.57
C ARG A 219 14.78 9.79 -19.41
N GLU A 220 14.20 9.82 -18.21
CA GLU A 220 14.81 10.51 -17.06
C GLU A 220 15.82 9.60 -16.34
N ARG A 221 16.87 10.21 -15.79
CA ARG A 221 17.78 9.55 -14.84
C ARG A 221 17.14 9.55 -13.46
N THR A 222 16.30 8.58 -13.22
CA THR A 222 15.49 8.49 -11.99
C THR A 222 15.26 7.05 -11.57
N ASN A 223 15.04 6.83 -10.28
CA ASN A 223 14.59 5.54 -9.73
C ASN A 223 13.08 5.31 -9.93
N VAL A 224 12.34 6.30 -10.45
CA VAL A 224 10.94 6.14 -10.80
C VAL A 224 10.83 5.24 -12.04
N VAL A 225 10.11 4.13 -11.93
CA VAL A 225 10.02 3.13 -13.00
C VAL A 225 9.25 3.68 -14.21
N LEU A 226 8.06 4.24 -14.00
CA LEU A 226 7.19 4.73 -15.07
C LEU A 226 7.44 6.20 -15.38
N GLY A 227 7.72 6.51 -16.64
CA GLY A 227 7.68 7.88 -17.17
C GLY A 227 6.24 8.36 -17.36
N ARG A 228 6.07 9.60 -17.81
CA ARG A 228 4.74 10.23 -17.92
C ARG A 228 3.98 9.83 -19.20
N GLU A 229 4.70 9.50 -20.27
CA GLU A 229 4.14 9.25 -21.58
C GLU A 229 3.89 7.75 -21.81
N LEU A 230 2.73 7.44 -22.40
CA LEU A 230 2.34 6.10 -22.80
C LEU A 230 2.02 6.10 -24.30
N ARG A 231 2.48 5.05 -25.01
CA ARG A 231 2.11 4.78 -26.39
C ARG A 231 1.60 3.35 -26.52
N THR A 232 0.39 3.20 -27.03
CA THR A 232 -0.21 1.89 -27.27
C THR A 232 0.38 1.25 -28.51
N LEU A 233 0.88 0.02 -28.39
CA LEU A 233 1.30 -0.82 -29.52
C LEU A 233 0.14 -1.65 -30.05
N TRP A 234 -0.66 -2.18 -29.11
CA TRP A 234 -1.82 -3.01 -29.45
C TRP A 234 -2.86 -2.98 -28.34
N GLY A 235 -4.13 -3.11 -28.70
CA GLY A 235 -5.24 -3.22 -27.75
C GLY A 235 -5.52 -1.95 -26.95
N LYS A 236 -5.84 -2.11 -25.66
CA LYS A 236 -6.19 -1.01 -24.76
C LYS A 236 -5.04 -0.67 -23.80
N PRO A 237 -4.87 0.61 -23.40
CA PRO A 237 -3.84 1.00 -22.43
C PRO A 237 -4.24 0.69 -20.97
N THR A 238 -5.37 0.04 -20.77
CA THR A 238 -5.96 -0.27 -19.46
C THR A 238 -6.48 -1.69 -19.41
N ILE A 239 -6.61 -2.23 -18.21
CA ILE A 239 -7.33 -3.48 -17.91
C ILE A 239 -8.47 -3.17 -16.96
N ARG A 240 -9.41 -4.10 -16.84
CA ARG A 240 -10.48 -4.05 -15.83
C ARG A 240 -10.24 -5.10 -14.76
N ASP A 241 -10.70 -4.81 -13.55
CA ASP A 241 -10.81 -5.81 -12.49
C ASP A 241 -11.97 -5.46 -11.55
N THR A 242 -12.46 -6.47 -10.82
CA THR A 242 -13.54 -6.31 -9.84
C THR A 242 -12.97 -6.37 -8.42
N LEU A 243 -13.28 -5.37 -7.59
CA LEU A 243 -12.93 -5.31 -6.18
C LEU A 243 -14.18 -4.89 -5.38
N CYS A 244 -14.57 -5.63 -4.35
CA CYS A 244 -15.77 -5.36 -3.54
C CYS A 244 -17.04 -5.17 -4.39
N ARG A 245 -17.22 -5.98 -5.44
CA ARG A 245 -18.33 -5.94 -6.42
C ARG A 245 -18.36 -4.70 -7.33
N LEU A 246 -17.36 -3.85 -7.28
CA LEU A 246 -17.21 -2.71 -8.17
C LEU A 246 -16.17 -3.01 -9.25
N GLU A 247 -16.43 -2.56 -10.47
CA GLU A 247 -15.49 -2.66 -11.58
C GLU A 247 -14.58 -1.43 -11.61
N PHE A 248 -13.29 -1.65 -11.76
CA PHE A 248 -12.27 -0.60 -11.86
C PHE A 248 -11.50 -0.71 -13.15
N GLU A 249 -11.29 0.42 -13.81
CA GLU A 249 -10.37 0.54 -14.93
C GLU A 249 -8.98 0.91 -14.41
N ILE A 250 -7.97 0.11 -14.78
CA ILE A 250 -6.63 0.16 -14.21
C ILE A 250 -5.61 0.41 -15.32
N SER A 251 -5.00 1.61 -15.32
CA SER A 251 -3.86 1.96 -16.17
C SER A 251 -2.53 1.55 -15.52
N PRO A 252 -1.38 1.58 -16.23
CA PRO A 252 -0.07 1.38 -15.62
C PRO A 252 0.19 2.30 -14.43
N HIS A 253 -0.23 3.56 -14.49
CA HIS A 253 -0.02 4.57 -13.45
C HIS A 253 -1.02 4.50 -12.29
N ALA A 254 -2.17 3.86 -12.47
CA ALA A 254 -3.19 3.81 -11.43
C ALA A 254 -2.70 3.05 -10.19
N PHE A 255 -2.96 3.58 -9.00
CA PHE A 255 -2.82 2.78 -7.80
C PHE A 255 -3.96 1.76 -7.75
N TYR A 256 -3.61 0.52 -7.50
CA TYR A 256 -4.53 -0.59 -7.26
C TYR A 256 -3.81 -1.61 -6.39
N GLN A 257 -4.48 -2.12 -5.36
CA GLN A 257 -3.88 -3.07 -4.40
C GLN A 257 -3.41 -4.34 -5.12
N VAL A 258 -2.17 -4.74 -4.84
CA VAL A 258 -1.52 -5.85 -5.58
C VAL A 258 -2.01 -7.24 -5.17
N ASN A 259 -2.68 -7.37 -4.04
CA ASN A 259 -3.35 -8.57 -3.56
C ASN A 259 -4.85 -8.26 -3.44
N ARG A 260 -5.61 -8.54 -4.49
CA ARG A 260 -7.03 -8.21 -4.57
C ARG A 260 -7.85 -8.88 -3.45
N THR A 261 -7.60 -10.16 -3.20
CA THR A 261 -8.34 -10.93 -2.19
C THR A 261 -8.13 -10.35 -0.78
N GLN A 262 -6.89 -10.00 -0.43
CA GLN A 262 -6.61 -9.36 0.86
C GLN A 262 -7.07 -7.90 0.90
N ALA A 263 -7.10 -7.19 -0.23
CA ALA A 263 -7.69 -5.87 -0.30
C ALA A 263 -9.20 -5.92 0.01
N GLU A 264 -9.93 -6.93 -0.50
CA GLU A 264 -11.33 -7.14 -0.12
C GLU A 264 -11.50 -7.43 1.37
N ALA A 265 -10.62 -8.26 1.97
CA ALA A 265 -10.65 -8.53 3.41
C ALA A 265 -10.40 -7.26 4.22
N LEU A 266 -9.40 -6.46 3.83
CA LEU A 266 -9.06 -5.17 4.45
C LEU A 266 -10.24 -4.19 4.38
N TYR A 267 -10.83 -4.02 3.17
CA TYR A 267 -11.93 -3.08 2.96
C TYR A 267 -13.22 -3.52 3.64
N ASN A 268 -13.50 -4.83 3.68
CA ASN A 268 -14.63 -5.37 4.42
C ASN A 268 -14.46 -5.12 5.94
N LYS A 269 -13.24 -5.28 6.48
CA LYS A 269 -12.97 -4.96 7.89
C LYS A 269 -13.11 -3.45 8.16
N ALA A 270 -12.61 -2.60 7.27
CA ALA A 270 -12.80 -1.15 7.38
C ALA A 270 -14.29 -0.77 7.32
N ALA A 271 -15.07 -1.41 6.46
CA ALA A 271 -16.51 -1.22 6.36
C ALA A 271 -17.30 -1.74 7.57
N GLU A 272 -16.87 -2.85 8.18
CA GLU A 272 -17.40 -3.36 9.45
C GLU A 272 -17.19 -2.33 10.56
N TYR A 273 -15.97 -1.77 10.66
CA TYR A 273 -15.63 -0.76 11.67
C TYR A 273 -16.34 0.58 11.42
N ALA A 274 -16.53 0.96 10.17
CA ALA A 274 -17.33 2.14 9.82
C ALA A 274 -18.77 2.00 10.31
N GLY A 275 -19.37 0.80 10.22
CA GLY A 275 -20.70 0.51 10.76
C GLY A 275 -21.81 1.38 10.14
N LEU A 276 -21.71 1.63 8.82
CA LEU A 276 -22.66 2.45 8.06
C LEU A 276 -24.05 1.80 7.99
N THR A 277 -25.10 2.61 8.18
CA THR A 277 -26.52 2.19 8.17
C THR A 277 -27.31 2.77 7.00
N GLY A 278 -26.74 3.70 6.24
CA GLY A 278 -27.37 4.44 5.16
C GLY A 278 -27.76 5.87 5.53
N ALA A 279 -27.59 6.27 6.79
CA ALA A 279 -27.90 7.61 7.26
C ALA A 279 -26.68 8.55 7.35
N GLU A 280 -25.49 7.97 7.36
CA GLU A 280 -24.24 8.66 7.66
C GLU A 280 -23.59 9.29 6.43
N THR A 281 -22.92 10.43 6.65
CA THR A 281 -21.93 11.00 5.73
C THR A 281 -20.57 10.39 6.03
N LEU A 282 -19.99 9.73 5.01
CA LEU A 282 -18.65 9.14 5.04
C LEU A 282 -17.66 10.09 4.37
N LEU A 283 -16.55 10.40 5.04
CA LEU A 283 -15.40 11.08 4.46
C LEU A 283 -14.26 10.07 4.29
N ASP A 284 -13.74 9.92 3.06
CA ASP A 284 -12.56 9.13 2.72
C ASP A 284 -11.40 10.08 2.42
N LEU A 285 -10.49 10.25 3.37
CA LEU A 285 -9.27 11.04 3.21
C LEU A 285 -8.14 10.16 2.67
N TYR A 286 -7.38 10.69 1.71
CA TYR A 286 -6.39 9.94 0.91
C TYR A 286 -7.05 8.89 0.01
N CYS A 287 -8.20 9.23 -0.58
CA CYS A 287 -9.06 8.26 -1.25
C CYS A 287 -8.46 7.61 -2.51
N GLY A 288 -7.36 8.15 -3.07
CA GLY A 288 -6.75 7.65 -4.29
C GLY A 288 -7.76 7.62 -5.45
N THR A 289 -7.93 6.45 -6.06
CA THR A 289 -8.94 6.21 -7.10
C THR A 289 -10.34 5.89 -6.55
N GLY A 290 -10.54 6.12 -5.25
CA GLY A 290 -11.82 5.97 -4.55
C GLY A 290 -12.14 4.53 -4.10
N THR A 291 -11.19 3.60 -4.11
CA THR A 291 -11.48 2.17 -3.91
C THR A 291 -12.10 1.85 -2.54
N ILE A 292 -11.62 2.47 -1.46
CA ILE A 292 -12.13 2.23 -0.10
C ILE A 292 -13.52 2.87 0.05
N GLY A 293 -13.63 4.18 -0.20
CA GLY A 293 -14.89 4.91 -0.04
C GLY A 293 -16.01 4.37 -0.93
N LEU A 294 -15.73 4.12 -2.22
CA LEU A 294 -16.71 3.56 -3.15
C LEU A 294 -17.22 2.18 -2.72
N SER A 295 -16.35 1.33 -2.12
CA SER A 295 -16.78 0.02 -1.62
C SER A 295 -17.83 0.11 -0.51
N MET A 296 -17.93 1.24 0.16
CA MET A 296 -18.86 1.53 1.25
C MET A 296 -20.03 2.44 0.83
N ALA A 297 -19.96 3.08 -0.35
CA ALA A 297 -20.89 4.12 -0.77
C ALA A 297 -22.37 3.70 -0.76
N SER A 298 -22.66 2.43 -1.10
CA SER A 298 -24.03 1.91 -1.08
C SER A 298 -24.66 1.84 0.32
N ARG A 299 -23.84 1.94 1.37
CA ARG A 299 -24.25 1.95 2.77
C ARG A 299 -24.12 3.32 3.44
N ALA A 300 -23.76 4.35 2.70
CA ALA A 300 -23.65 5.72 3.17
C ALA A 300 -24.75 6.60 2.55
N LYS A 301 -25.22 7.61 3.28
CA LYS A 301 -26.06 8.66 2.73
C LYS A 301 -25.31 9.50 1.70
N LYS A 302 -24.08 9.87 2.02
CA LYS A 302 -23.17 10.65 1.19
C LYS A 302 -21.74 10.16 1.38
N LEU A 303 -20.99 10.01 0.30
CA LEU A 303 -19.55 9.81 0.30
C LEU A 303 -18.86 11.10 -0.14
N ILE A 304 -17.86 11.54 0.62
CA ILE A 304 -16.93 12.59 0.23
C ILE A 304 -15.54 11.99 0.18
N GLY A 305 -14.88 11.99 -0.98
CA GLY A 305 -13.49 11.58 -1.15
C GLY A 305 -12.56 12.79 -1.31
N ALA A 306 -11.36 12.73 -0.71
CA ALA A 306 -10.34 13.76 -0.89
C ALA A 306 -8.99 13.16 -1.25
N GLU A 307 -8.34 13.69 -2.31
CA GLU A 307 -7.07 13.18 -2.84
C GLU A 307 -6.27 14.34 -3.45
N ILE A 308 -4.95 14.33 -3.23
CA ILE A 308 -4.05 15.39 -3.72
C ILE A 308 -3.73 15.25 -5.22
N ILE A 309 -3.78 14.03 -5.77
CA ILE A 309 -3.37 13.74 -7.14
C ILE A 309 -4.56 13.95 -8.09
N PRO A 310 -4.53 14.98 -8.99
CA PRO A 310 -5.67 15.29 -9.86
C PRO A 310 -6.12 14.13 -10.74
N SER A 311 -5.17 13.34 -11.27
CA SER A 311 -5.48 12.17 -12.09
C SER A 311 -6.14 11.04 -11.31
N ALA A 312 -5.84 10.89 -10.02
CA ALA A 312 -6.50 9.92 -9.16
C ALA A 312 -7.94 10.35 -8.84
N VAL A 313 -8.18 11.64 -8.58
CA VAL A 313 -9.53 12.22 -8.41
C VAL A 313 -10.38 12.02 -9.65
N GLU A 314 -9.81 12.26 -10.83
CA GLU A 314 -10.50 12.03 -12.12
C GLU A 314 -10.87 10.55 -12.27
N ASN A 315 -9.96 9.64 -11.93
CA ASN A 315 -10.24 8.20 -11.94
C ASN A 315 -11.31 7.81 -10.91
N ALA A 316 -11.32 8.43 -9.71
CA ALA A 316 -12.34 8.18 -8.70
C ALA A 316 -13.74 8.58 -9.21
N ARG A 317 -13.85 9.72 -9.88
CA ARG A 317 -15.10 10.17 -10.52
C ARG A 317 -15.56 9.22 -11.63
N LYS A 318 -14.63 8.76 -12.48
CA LYS A 318 -14.93 7.77 -13.53
C LYS A 318 -15.39 6.45 -12.94
N ASN A 319 -14.70 5.97 -11.91
CA ASN A 319 -15.07 4.75 -11.20
C ASN A 319 -16.45 4.85 -10.55
N ALA A 320 -16.77 5.99 -9.92
CA ALA A 320 -18.10 6.23 -9.37
C ALA A 320 -19.18 6.20 -10.46
N ALA A 321 -18.97 6.92 -11.56
CA ALA A 321 -19.91 6.96 -12.69
C ALA A 321 -20.09 5.57 -13.33
N HIS A 322 -19.00 4.85 -13.56
CA HIS A 322 -19.01 3.51 -14.14
C HIS A 322 -19.81 2.51 -13.29
N ASN A 323 -19.70 2.62 -11.98
CA ASN A 323 -20.40 1.76 -11.01
C ASN A 323 -21.76 2.34 -10.57
N HIS A 324 -22.27 3.37 -11.24
CA HIS A 324 -23.56 3.99 -10.92
C HIS A 324 -23.68 4.53 -9.49
N VAL A 325 -22.56 4.92 -8.88
CA VAL A 325 -22.53 5.53 -7.55
C VAL A 325 -22.84 7.02 -7.69
N THR A 326 -24.05 7.43 -7.28
CA THR A 326 -24.56 8.79 -7.47
C THR A 326 -24.47 9.69 -6.24
N ASN A 327 -24.14 9.10 -5.08
CA ASN A 327 -24.04 9.80 -3.79
C ASN A 327 -22.58 10.13 -3.39
N ALA A 328 -21.64 10.10 -4.36
CA ALA A 328 -20.23 10.38 -4.12
C ALA A 328 -19.79 11.74 -4.70
N GLU A 329 -19.01 12.49 -3.91
CA GLU A 329 -18.34 13.73 -4.29
C GLU A 329 -16.82 13.58 -4.08
N PHE A 330 -15.99 14.10 -5.01
CA PHE A 330 -14.54 14.02 -4.91
C PHE A 330 -13.89 15.40 -5.01
N LEU A 331 -13.07 15.72 -4.01
CA LEU A 331 -12.29 16.95 -3.88
C LEU A 331 -10.82 16.69 -4.25
N CYS A 332 -10.24 17.58 -5.05
CA CYS A 332 -8.81 17.57 -5.35
C CYS A 332 -8.10 18.54 -4.40
N GLY A 333 -7.24 18.02 -3.54
CA GLY A 333 -6.47 18.83 -2.59
C GLY A 333 -5.72 17.97 -1.59
N ASP A 334 -4.74 18.56 -0.92
CA ASP A 334 -4.07 17.92 0.21
C ASP A 334 -5.07 17.59 1.32
N ALA A 335 -4.88 16.47 2.02
CA ALA A 335 -5.82 16.02 3.06
C ALA A 335 -6.05 17.06 4.16
N LYS A 336 -5.02 17.84 4.53
CA LYS A 336 -5.11 18.93 5.50
C LYS A 336 -6.00 20.06 4.99
N ASP A 337 -5.79 20.49 3.74
CA ASP A 337 -6.57 21.56 3.15
C ASP A 337 -8.01 21.11 2.87
N ALA A 338 -8.20 19.89 2.37
CA ALA A 338 -9.52 19.32 2.13
C ALA A 338 -10.32 19.19 3.44
N ALA A 339 -9.72 18.66 4.51
CA ALA A 339 -10.35 18.57 5.82
C ALA A 339 -10.73 19.97 6.36
N ARG A 340 -9.83 20.95 6.26
CA ARG A 340 -10.09 22.34 6.67
C ARG A 340 -11.23 22.97 5.86
N ILE A 341 -11.22 22.84 4.53
CA ILE A 341 -12.26 23.38 3.67
C ILE A 341 -13.64 22.77 4.01
N LEU A 342 -13.70 21.47 4.22
CA LEU A 342 -14.94 20.78 4.61
C LEU A 342 -15.43 21.28 5.98
N TYR A 343 -14.51 21.41 6.95
CA TYR A 343 -14.83 21.96 8.26
C TYR A 343 -15.40 23.37 8.18
N GLU A 344 -14.75 24.28 7.40
CA GLU A 344 -15.18 25.66 7.19
C GLU A 344 -16.53 25.77 6.46
N ARG A 345 -16.84 24.81 5.56
CA ARG A 345 -18.14 24.69 4.89
C ARG A 345 -19.27 24.18 5.82
N GLY A 346 -18.96 23.84 7.06
CA GLY A 346 -19.91 23.27 7.99
C GLY A 346 -20.19 21.78 7.78
N GLU A 347 -19.44 21.10 6.90
CA GLU A 347 -19.55 19.65 6.74
C GLU A 347 -19.05 18.96 8.03
N ARG A 348 -19.85 18.03 8.52
CA ARG A 348 -19.57 17.25 9.73
C ARG A 348 -19.83 15.78 9.41
N PRO A 349 -18.84 15.11 8.80
CA PRO A 349 -18.99 13.69 8.49
C PRO A 349 -19.15 12.89 9.77
N ASP A 350 -20.09 11.94 9.74
CA ASP A 350 -20.35 11.06 10.88
C ASP A 350 -19.23 10.05 11.06
N ILE A 351 -18.63 9.63 9.95
CA ILE A 351 -17.57 8.61 9.89
C ILE A 351 -16.47 9.11 8.96
N ILE A 352 -15.22 8.95 9.40
CA ILE A 352 -14.04 9.28 8.59
C ILE A 352 -13.19 8.03 8.43
N VAL A 353 -12.85 7.68 7.18
CA VAL A 353 -11.85 6.66 6.85
C VAL A 353 -10.60 7.38 6.38
N ILE A 354 -9.44 6.93 6.84
CA ILE A 354 -8.13 7.44 6.44
C ILE A 354 -7.19 6.30 6.08
N ASP A 355 -6.52 6.42 4.92
CA ASP A 355 -5.47 5.50 4.45
C ASP A 355 -4.23 6.31 4.03
N PRO A 356 -3.50 6.90 4.99
CA PRO A 356 -2.40 7.79 4.70
C PRO A 356 -1.18 7.02 4.15
N PRO A 357 -0.25 7.72 3.45
CA PRO A 357 1.01 7.13 3.01
C PRO A 357 1.87 6.68 4.21
N ARG A 358 2.96 5.95 3.94
CA ARG A 358 3.88 5.40 4.97
C ARG A 358 4.36 6.38 6.04
N LYS A 359 4.39 7.67 5.75
CA LYS A 359 4.75 8.72 6.74
C LYS A 359 3.67 8.96 7.80
N GLY A 360 2.48 8.37 7.65
CA GLY A 360 1.31 8.60 8.50
C GLY A 360 0.61 9.94 8.19
N CYS A 361 -0.30 10.34 9.09
CA CYS A 361 -1.03 11.59 9.01
C CYS A 361 -0.17 12.78 9.48
N ASP A 362 -0.42 13.95 8.89
CA ASP A 362 0.01 15.23 9.47
C ASP A 362 -0.81 15.52 10.74
N ALA A 363 -0.15 16.07 11.76
CA ALA A 363 -0.80 16.43 13.02
C ALA A 363 -2.01 17.35 12.83
N ALA A 364 -1.93 18.28 11.90
CA ALA A 364 -3.03 19.19 11.60
C ALA A 364 -4.24 18.47 10.98
N VAL A 365 -4.04 17.38 10.25
CA VAL A 365 -5.15 16.54 9.75
C VAL A 365 -5.89 15.90 10.92
N ILE A 366 -5.15 15.31 11.86
CA ILE A 366 -5.74 14.67 13.06
C ILE A 366 -6.53 15.68 13.91
N THR A 367 -5.95 16.86 14.18
CA THR A 367 -6.65 17.93 14.92
C THR A 367 -7.91 18.40 14.19
N THR A 368 -7.88 18.51 12.85
CA THR A 368 -9.07 18.91 12.08
C THR A 368 -10.15 17.83 12.11
N ILE A 369 -9.77 16.55 11.97
CA ILE A 369 -10.69 15.41 12.14
C ILE A 369 -11.35 15.47 13.53
N ALA A 370 -10.56 15.67 14.56
CA ALA A 370 -11.08 15.76 15.92
C ALA A 370 -12.06 16.93 16.10
N ALA A 371 -11.79 18.09 15.48
CA ALA A 371 -12.69 19.25 15.48
C ALA A 371 -14.01 18.99 14.73
N MET A 372 -14.02 18.13 13.72
CA MET A 372 -15.25 17.69 13.04
C MET A 372 -16.12 16.78 13.92
N ARG A 373 -15.54 16.15 14.93
CA ARG A 373 -16.19 15.24 15.90
C ARG A 373 -16.92 14.06 15.25
N PRO A 374 -16.29 13.32 14.32
CA PRO A 374 -16.92 12.11 13.80
C PRO A 374 -17.17 11.11 14.95
N THR A 375 -18.24 10.36 14.85
CA THR A 375 -18.55 9.31 15.85
C THR A 375 -17.53 8.19 15.79
N ARG A 376 -16.97 7.92 14.58
CA ARG A 376 -15.95 6.91 14.34
C ARG A 376 -14.90 7.41 13.35
N VAL A 377 -13.65 7.00 13.62
CA VAL A 377 -12.56 7.10 12.64
C VAL A 377 -12.04 5.69 12.37
N VAL A 378 -11.97 5.29 11.12
CA VAL A 378 -11.36 4.04 10.68
C VAL A 378 -10.01 4.38 10.08
N TYR A 379 -8.93 3.94 10.73
CA TYR A 379 -7.56 4.17 10.26
C TYR A 379 -7.03 2.90 9.61
N VAL A 380 -6.72 2.96 8.32
CA VAL A 380 -5.98 1.92 7.59
C VAL A 380 -4.51 2.34 7.53
N SER A 381 -3.57 1.43 7.83
CA SER A 381 -2.15 1.76 7.89
C SER A 381 -1.27 0.64 7.36
N CYS A 382 -0.30 1.01 6.54
CA CYS A 382 0.75 0.11 6.04
C CYS A 382 2.04 0.12 6.90
N ASP A 383 2.12 0.95 7.95
CA ASP A 383 3.29 1.04 8.83
C ASP A 383 2.89 1.15 10.30
N PRO A 384 3.16 0.10 11.11
CA PRO A 384 2.78 0.09 12.52
C PRO A 384 3.44 1.19 13.37
N ALA A 385 4.62 1.68 12.99
CA ALA A 385 5.33 2.67 13.79
C ALA A 385 4.69 4.06 13.65
N THR A 386 4.36 4.47 12.41
CA THR A 386 3.64 5.71 12.15
C THR A 386 2.21 5.64 12.68
N LEU A 387 1.55 4.49 12.54
CA LEU A 387 0.23 4.24 13.13
C LEU A 387 0.26 4.50 14.65
N ALA A 388 1.19 3.89 15.37
CA ALA A 388 1.31 4.05 16.83
C ALA A 388 1.49 5.51 17.25
N ARG A 389 2.29 6.28 16.49
CA ARG A 389 2.47 7.73 16.71
C ARG A 389 1.16 8.50 16.52
N ASP A 390 0.45 8.21 15.44
CA ASP A 390 -0.77 8.93 15.06
C ASP A 390 -1.92 8.59 16.02
N LEU A 391 -2.04 7.34 16.44
CA LEU A 391 -3.01 6.91 17.45
C LEU A 391 -2.81 7.61 18.79
N LYS A 392 -1.55 7.85 19.19
CA LYS A 392 -1.24 8.64 20.40
C LYS A 392 -1.81 10.06 20.30
N GLN A 393 -1.77 10.66 19.11
CA GLN A 393 -2.37 11.98 18.92
C GLN A 393 -3.91 11.90 18.93
N PHE A 394 -4.53 10.90 18.27
CA PHE A 394 -5.99 10.71 18.35
C PHE A 394 -6.48 10.52 19.79
N THR A 395 -5.74 9.76 20.61
CA THR A 395 -6.11 9.58 22.01
C THR A 395 -5.97 10.86 22.86
N ALA A 396 -5.05 11.75 22.50
CA ALA A 396 -4.95 13.08 23.09
C ALA A 396 -6.11 14.01 22.66
N GLU A 397 -6.70 13.75 21.48
CA GLU A 397 -7.90 14.45 20.96
C GLU A 397 -9.23 13.77 21.39
N ASN A 398 -9.23 13.03 22.49
CA ASN A 398 -10.40 12.36 23.07
C ASN A 398 -10.99 11.21 22.22
N TYR A 399 -10.16 10.44 21.51
CA TYR A 399 -10.58 9.19 20.89
C TYR A 399 -10.09 7.98 21.67
N ASN A 400 -10.90 6.93 21.74
CA ASN A 400 -10.52 5.61 22.22
C ASN A 400 -10.15 4.70 21.06
N ILE A 401 -9.20 3.80 21.29
CA ILE A 401 -8.93 2.67 20.40
C ILE A 401 -9.91 1.55 20.78
N GLU A 402 -10.86 1.25 19.89
CA GLU A 402 -11.91 0.25 20.17
C GLU A 402 -11.51 -1.14 19.65
N ALA A 403 -10.79 -1.20 18.54
CA ALA A 403 -10.31 -2.45 17.96
C ALA A 403 -9.11 -2.22 17.04
N VAL A 404 -8.22 -3.22 16.97
CA VAL A 404 -7.04 -3.23 16.10
C VAL A 404 -6.95 -4.57 15.39
N THR A 405 -7.12 -4.60 14.07
CA THR A 405 -7.01 -5.82 13.26
C THR A 405 -5.82 -5.74 12.31
N PRO A 406 -4.75 -6.52 12.53
CA PRO A 406 -3.70 -6.69 11.53
C PRO A 406 -4.22 -7.47 10.32
N VAL A 407 -3.69 -7.17 9.13
CA VAL A 407 -4.05 -7.85 7.88
C VAL A 407 -2.77 -8.21 7.12
N ASP A 408 -2.63 -9.48 6.77
CA ASP A 408 -1.51 -9.94 5.94
C ASP A 408 -1.78 -9.69 4.46
N MET A 409 -1.60 -8.45 4.01
CA MET A 409 -1.72 -8.06 2.61
C MET A 409 -0.63 -8.67 1.73
N PHE A 410 0.56 -8.94 2.29
CA PHE A 410 1.77 -9.30 1.54
C PHE A 410 2.46 -10.54 2.13
N PRO A 411 1.86 -11.75 1.99
CA PRO A 411 2.49 -13.00 2.45
C PRO A 411 3.92 -13.17 1.95
N GLY A 412 4.78 -13.68 2.82
CA GLY A 412 6.21 -13.87 2.56
C GLY A 412 7.08 -12.62 2.77
N THR A 413 6.48 -11.44 2.98
CA THR A 413 7.20 -10.17 3.21
C THR A 413 7.06 -9.69 4.66
N ALA A 414 7.89 -8.72 5.07
CA ALA A 414 7.81 -8.14 6.41
C ALA A 414 6.64 -7.13 6.58
N HIS A 415 5.92 -6.81 5.53
CA HIS A 415 4.85 -5.81 5.59
C HIS A 415 3.58 -6.39 6.22
N VAL A 416 2.90 -5.55 6.99
CA VAL A 416 1.59 -5.83 7.58
C VAL A 416 0.74 -4.57 7.50
N GLU A 417 -0.48 -4.72 7.03
CA GLU A 417 -1.51 -3.67 7.10
C GLU A 417 -2.25 -3.78 8.44
N THR A 418 -2.83 -2.69 8.88
CA THR A 418 -3.58 -2.67 10.14
C THR A 418 -4.81 -1.78 10.00
N VAL A 419 -5.97 -2.29 10.37
CA VAL A 419 -7.21 -1.51 10.45
C VAL A 419 -7.50 -1.23 11.92
N VAL A 420 -7.72 0.03 12.26
CA VAL A 420 -8.03 0.47 13.62
C VAL A 420 -9.37 1.19 13.65
N LEU A 421 -10.22 0.82 14.60
CA LEU A 421 -11.43 1.56 14.92
C LEU A 421 -11.16 2.50 16.09
N LEU A 422 -11.43 3.76 15.86
CA LEU A 422 -11.44 4.81 16.89
C LEU A 422 -12.86 5.33 17.08
N SER A 423 -13.27 5.53 18.34
CA SER A 423 -14.52 6.20 18.68
C SER A 423 -14.26 7.43 19.55
N HIS A 424 -15.08 8.46 19.38
CA HIS A 424 -15.00 9.63 20.26
C HIS A 424 -15.43 9.24 21.68
N LYS A 425 -14.66 9.63 22.70
CA LYS A 425 -15.02 9.41 24.10
C LYS A 425 -16.36 10.08 24.36
N LYS A 426 -17.35 9.32 24.84
CA LYS A 426 -18.57 9.93 25.38
C LYS A 426 -18.18 10.79 26.58
N PRO A 427 -18.77 11.98 26.77
CA PRO A 427 -18.63 12.69 28.01
C PRO A 427 -19.06 11.72 29.14
N ASP A 428 -18.21 11.53 30.15
CA ASP A 428 -18.54 10.72 31.30
C ASP A 428 -19.88 11.20 31.82
N GLY A 429 -20.85 10.29 31.96
CA GLY A 429 -22.24 10.60 32.38
C GLY A 429 -22.39 10.96 33.86
N HIS A 430 -21.48 11.78 34.39
CA HIS A 430 -21.62 12.50 35.66
C HIS A 430 -21.52 14.00 35.36
N GLY A 431 -22.56 14.51 34.67
CA GLY A 431 -22.79 15.92 34.57
C GLY A 431 -23.71 16.36 35.71
N GLU A 432 -23.17 16.78 36.83
CA GLU A 432 -23.81 17.85 37.61
C GLU A 432 -23.90 19.06 36.68
N GLY A 433 -25.13 19.47 36.37
CA GLY A 433 -25.39 20.65 35.58
C GLY A 433 -24.65 21.85 36.20
N LEU A 434 -23.63 22.34 35.50
CA LEU A 434 -23.10 23.67 35.74
C LEU A 434 -24.21 24.66 35.40
N VAL A 435 -24.95 25.04 36.44
CA VAL A 435 -25.82 26.24 36.43
C VAL A 435 -24.86 27.43 36.32
N ILE A 436 -24.72 27.97 35.11
CA ILE A 436 -24.04 29.24 34.88
C ILE A 436 -24.97 30.31 35.50
N ASN A 437 -24.64 30.73 36.71
CA ASN A 437 -25.23 31.93 37.29
C ASN A 437 -24.73 33.15 36.52
N GLU A 438 -25.59 33.79 35.75
CA GLU A 438 -25.32 35.01 34.95
C GLU A 438 -24.93 36.25 35.83
N SER A 439 -24.72 36.09 37.12
CA SER A 439 -24.39 37.19 38.03
C SER A 439 -22.90 37.56 38.15
N ASN A 440 -21.98 36.92 37.41
CA ASN A 440 -20.54 37.21 37.50
C ASN A 440 -19.92 37.79 36.18
N LEU A 441 -20.71 38.38 35.32
CA LEU A 441 -20.24 39.02 34.08
C LEU A 441 -20.12 40.57 34.13
N GLU A 442 -20.23 41.16 35.31
CA GLU A 442 -20.04 42.60 35.51
C GLU A 442 -18.95 42.90 36.53
N ASP A 443 -17.67 42.59 36.33
CA ASP A 443 -16.59 43.27 37.09
C ASP A 443 -15.15 42.99 36.58
N THR A 444 -14.90 42.72 35.33
CA THR A 444 -13.50 42.58 34.84
C THR A 444 -13.09 43.50 33.71
N ASP A 445 -13.87 44.54 33.38
CA ASP A 445 -13.54 45.43 32.26
C ASP A 445 -13.28 46.90 32.61
N LYS A 446 -12.84 47.19 33.85
CA LYS A 446 -12.44 48.54 34.28
C LYS A 446 -11.02 48.73 34.81
N SER A 447 -10.14 47.73 34.72
CA SER A 447 -8.76 47.88 35.27
C SER A 447 -7.62 47.82 34.23
N ARG A 448 -7.87 47.83 32.95
CA ARG A 448 -6.80 47.80 31.91
C ARG A 448 -6.80 48.97 30.92
N MET A 449 -7.40 50.11 31.29
CA MET A 449 -7.18 51.37 30.54
C MET A 449 -6.62 52.43 31.45
N LYS A 450 -5.40 52.24 32.01
CA LYS A 450 -4.47 53.27 32.49
C LYS A 450 -3.11 52.65 32.67
N LYS A 451 -2.29 52.66 31.64
CA LYS A 451 -0.85 52.99 31.61
C LYS A 451 -0.22 52.47 30.31
N ALA A 452 0.17 53.47 29.53
CA ALA A 452 1.17 53.52 28.45
C ALA A 452 0.84 52.77 27.17
#